data_52bfaa4586d835082b26eeea2c27504d
#
_entry.id   52bfaa4586d835082b26eeea2c27504d
#
_cell.length_a   1.000
_cell.length_b   1.000
_cell.length_c   1.000
_cell.angle_alpha   90.00
_cell.angle_beta   90.00
_cell.angle_gamma   90.00
#
_symmetry.space_group_name_H-M   'P 1'
#
loop_
_entity.id
_entity.type
_entity.pdbx_description
1 polymer ?
#
loop_
_entity_poly.entity_id
_entity_poly.type
_entity_poly.pdbx_seq_one_letter_code
_entity_poly.pdbx_strand_id
1 'polypeptide(L)'
;MVESCRDNVGPSSQTSGDILQFLNMAFPLKNIQINSEFGIRQHPVTHKYCMHNGVDLQARYEPVFSMLPGKVVKSAHDKRSGRYITIQTDTYTVSYCHLSSSKVTIGQYVKAGEIIGVSGNTGMSTGPHLHLTTKKDGKVINPIILLNCVRTIVSLK
;
A
#
# COMPACT_ATOMS: atom_id res chain seq x y z
N MET A 1 22.67 -47.53 -21.42
CA MET A 1 23.19 -46.16 -21.19
C MET A 1 22.02 -45.31 -20.82
N VAL A 2 21.97 -44.97 -19.57
CA VAL A 2 20.86 -44.11 -19.02
C VAL A 2 21.56 -42.86 -18.55
N GLU A 3 21.39 -41.75 -19.30
CA GLU A 3 21.87 -40.44 -18.89
C GLU A 3 20.90 -39.82 -17.93
N SER A 4 21.43 -39.56 -16.75
CA SER A 4 20.79 -38.88 -15.63
C SER A 4 20.66 -37.39 -15.95
N CYS A 5 19.42 -36.90 -16.15
CA CYS A 5 19.13 -35.49 -16.05
C CYS A 5 19.12 -35.09 -14.58
N ARG A 6 20.16 -34.41 -14.16
CA ARG A 6 20.19 -33.69 -12.87
C ARG A 6 19.66 -32.30 -13.13
N ASP A 7 18.41 -32.08 -12.79
CA ASP A 7 17.84 -30.74 -12.66
C ASP A 7 18.45 -30.05 -11.44
N ASN A 8 19.45 -29.24 -11.72
CA ASN A 8 20.02 -28.32 -10.74
C ASN A 8 19.12 -27.09 -10.63
N VAL A 9 18.06 -27.19 -9.82
CA VAL A 9 17.34 -26.02 -9.36
C VAL A 9 18.18 -25.40 -8.24
N GLY A 10 19.10 -24.52 -8.63
CA GLY A 10 19.79 -23.65 -7.71
C GLY A 10 18.77 -22.75 -6.99
N PRO A 11 18.98 -22.40 -5.71
CA PRO A 11 18.11 -21.45 -5.02
C PRO A 11 18.19 -20.14 -5.78
N SER A 12 17.02 -19.65 -6.25
CA SER A 12 16.89 -18.32 -6.82
C SER A 12 17.46 -17.33 -5.80
N SER A 13 18.45 -16.59 -6.21
CA SER A 13 19.05 -15.50 -5.45
C SER A 13 17.99 -14.44 -5.18
N GLN A 14 17.22 -14.62 -4.12
CA GLN A 14 16.48 -13.52 -3.50
C GLN A 14 17.55 -12.61 -2.92
N THR A 15 17.80 -11.55 -3.65
CA THR A 15 18.94 -10.69 -3.45
C THR A 15 18.80 -9.90 -2.15
N SER A 16 19.93 -9.64 -1.52
CA SER A 16 20.10 -8.72 -0.37
C SER A 16 19.38 -7.36 -0.55
N GLY A 17 19.04 -6.98 -1.78
CA GLY A 17 18.22 -5.82 -2.10
C GLY A 17 16.79 -5.89 -1.54
N ASP A 18 16.13 -7.05 -1.63
CA ASP A 18 14.76 -7.22 -1.13
C ASP A 18 14.70 -7.06 0.39
N ILE A 19 15.69 -7.60 1.11
CA ILE A 19 15.75 -7.52 2.57
C ILE A 19 15.99 -6.08 3.04
N LEU A 20 16.90 -5.35 2.40
CA LEU A 20 17.19 -3.95 2.71
C LEU A 20 15.99 -3.03 2.45
N GLN A 21 15.18 -3.33 1.45
CA GLN A 21 13.97 -2.60 1.12
C GLN A 21 12.90 -2.76 2.21
N PHE A 22 12.73 -3.96 2.74
CA PHE A 22 11.81 -4.22 3.86
C PHE A 22 12.28 -3.63 5.20
N LEU A 23 13.57 -3.40 5.38
CA LEU A 23 14.08 -2.73 6.59
C LEU A 23 13.78 -1.22 6.61
N ASN A 24 13.41 -0.64 5.47
CA ASN A 24 13.10 0.78 5.33
C ASN A 24 11.61 0.99 5.02
N MET A 25 10.77 0.67 5.99
CA MET A 25 9.31 0.82 5.92
C MET A 25 8.79 1.70 7.05
N ALA A 26 7.64 2.32 6.84
CA ALA A 26 6.95 3.15 7.83
C ALA A 26 5.44 2.89 7.81
N PHE A 27 4.73 3.23 8.89
CA PHE A 27 3.28 3.26 8.89
C PHE A 27 2.75 4.44 8.06
N PRO A 28 1.61 4.27 7.36
CA PRO A 28 1.02 5.33 6.55
C PRO A 28 0.36 6.43 7.40
N LEU A 29 0.09 6.18 8.66
CA LEU A 29 -0.50 7.08 9.64
C LEU A 29 0.21 6.93 10.99
N LYS A 30 0.09 7.93 11.86
CA LYS A 30 0.66 7.84 13.22
C LYS A 30 0.03 6.72 14.04
N ASN A 31 -1.28 6.56 13.92
CA ASN A 31 -2.04 5.50 14.59
C ASN A 31 -2.72 4.61 13.55
N ILE A 32 -2.62 3.30 13.70
CA ILE A 32 -3.23 2.35 12.79
C ILE A 32 -4.44 1.73 13.45
N GLN A 33 -5.62 2.10 12.96
CA GLN A 33 -6.88 1.48 13.31
C GLN A 33 -7.63 1.14 12.03
N ILE A 34 -7.98 -0.14 11.86
CA ILE A 34 -8.66 -0.66 10.69
C ILE A 34 -10.16 -0.50 10.87
N ASN A 35 -10.80 0.22 9.96
CA ASN A 35 -12.26 0.38 9.89
C ASN A 35 -12.90 -0.67 8.98
N SER A 36 -12.21 -1.08 7.93
CA SER A 36 -12.71 -2.07 6.98
C SER A 36 -11.55 -2.86 6.37
N GLU A 37 -11.67 -4.18 6.43
CA GLU A 37 -10.63 -5.11 5.97
C GLU A 37 -10.68 -5.34 4.45
N PHE A 38 -9.59 -5.84 3.92
CA PHE A 38 -9.45 -6.34 2.56
C PHE A 38 -10.27 -7.63 2.38
N GLY A 39 -10.86 -7.81 1.21
CA GLY A 39 -11.50 -9.06 0.81
C GLY A 39 -12.98 -8.92 0.48
N ILE A 40 -13.64 -10.07 0.33
CA ILE A 40 -15.05 -10.12 0.02
C ILE A 40 -15.86 -9.75 1.26
N ARG A 41 -16.73 -8.73 1.10
CA ARG A 41 -17.63 -8.28 2.16
C ARG A 41 -19.03 -8.06 1.63
N GLN A 42 -20.04 -8.21 2.48
CA GLN A 42 -21.40 -7.88 2.15
C GLN A 42 -21.60 -6.35 2.28
N HIS A 43 -22.12 -5.74 1.22
CA HIS A 43 -22.45 -4.32 1.24
C HIS A 43 -23.62 -4.07 2.23
N PRO A 44 -23.47 -3.13 3.19
CA PRO A 44 -24.45 -2.98 4.28
C PRO A 44 -25.85 -2.56 3.81
N VAL A 45 -25.95 -1.88 2.66
CA VAL A 45 -27.22 -1.41 2.12
C VAL A 45 -27.81 -2.34 1.07
N THR A 46 -27.00 -2.81 0.14
CA THR A 46 -27.48 -3.62 -1.00
C THR A 46 -27.48 -5.11 -0.72
N HIS A 47 -26.85 -5.55 0.39
CA HIS A 47 -26.62 -6.95 0.77
C HIS A 47 -25.89 -7.79 -0.29
N LYS A 48 -25.35 -7.15 -1.32
CA LYS A 48 -24.54 -7.81 -2.34
C LYS A 48 -23.09 -7.98 -1.85
N TYR A 49 -22.49 -9.11 -2.18
CA TYR A 49 -21.07 -9.33 -1.93
C TYR A 49 -20.23 -8.51 -2.92
N CYS A 50 -19.26 -7.80 -2.43
CA CYS A 50 -18.30 -7.03 -3.21
C CYS A 50 -16.89 -7.22 -2.70
N MET A 51 -15.93 -7.17 -3.61
CA MET A 51 -14.51 -7.21 -3.28
C MET A 51 -14.04 -5.83 -2.84
N HIS A 52 -13.46 -5.75 -1.64
CA HIS A 52 -12.73 -4.60 -1.15
C HIS A 52 -11.24 -4.78 -1.47
N ASN A 53 -10.71 -4.04 -2.42
CA ASN A 53 -9.35 -4.18 -2.95
C ASN A 53 -8.26 -3.56 -2.07
N GLY A 54 -8.61 -3.08 -0.91
CA GLY A 54 -7.71 -2.40 0.00
C GLY A 54 -8.15 -2.54 1.44
N VAL A 55 -7.57 -1.76 2.30
CA VAL A 55 -7.95 -1.62 3.69
C VAL A 55 -8.31 -0.16 3.97
N ASP A 56 -9.37 0.07 4.72
CA ASP A 56 -9.75 1.39 5.17
C ASP A 56 -9.21 1.62 6.58
N LEU A 57 -8.37 2.63 6.73
CA LEU A 57 -7.78 3.03 7.99
C LEU A 57 -8.48 4.29 8.52
N GLN A 58 -8.75 4.32 9.82
CA GLN A 58 -9.26 5.51 10.46
C GLN A 58 -8.25 6.66 10.29
N ALA A 59 -8.71 7.75 9.68
CA ALA A 59 -7.91 8.95 9.46
C ALA A 59 -8.83 10.16 9.29
N ARG A 60 -8.46 11.28 9.89
CA ARG A 60 -9.28 12.49 9.82
C ARG A 60 -8.41 13.70 9.57
N TYR A 61 -8.20 14.03 8.29
CA TYR A 61 -7.42 15.20 7.84
C TYR A 61 -6.05 15.29 8.52
N GLU A 62 -5.36 14.16 8.57
CA GLU A 62 -4.04 14.02 9.17
C GLU A 62 -2.97 13.70 8.13
N PRO A 63 -1.68 13.93 8.45
CA PRO A 63 -0.58 13.61 7.54
C PRO A 63 -0.57 12.13 7.17
N VAL A 64 -0.38 11.86 5.87
CA VAL A 64 -0.19 10.53 5.31
C VAL A 64 1.27 10.38 4.92
N PHE A 65 1.88 9.27 5.34
CA PHE A 65 3.28 8.97 5.13
C PHE A 65 3.45 7.86 4.09
N SER A 66 4.53 7.94 3.32
CA SER A 66 4.90 6.83 2.44
C SER A 66 5.30 5.60 3.24
N MET A 67 4.69 4.46 2.95
CA MET A 67 5.06 3.19 3.60
C MET A 67 6.40 2.65 3.14
N LEU A 68 6.73 2.88 1.87
CA LEU A 68 7.93 2.39 1.20
C LEU A 68 8.68 3.57 0.58
N PRO A 69 10.02 3.51 0.48
CA PRO A 69 10.74 4.42 -0.37
C PRO A 69 10.38 4.13 -1.83
N GLY A 70 10.30 5.12 -2.70
CA GLY A 70 9.98 4.85 -4.10
C GLY A 70 9.68 6.09 -4.92
N LYS A 71 9.25 5.85 -6.14
CA LYS A 71 8.89 6.88 -7.10
C LYS A 71 7.38 7.11 -7.12
N VAL A 72 6.96 8.35 -7.08
CA VAL A 72 5.57 8.74 -7.30
C VAL A 72 5.23 8.52 -8.77
N VAL A 73 4.42 7.51 -9.05
CA VAL A 73 4.00 7.14 -10.42
C VAL A 73 2.62 7.66 -10.77
N LYS A 74 1.80 8.01 -9.76
CA LYS A 74 0.51 8.68 -9.94
C LYS A 74 0.29 9.70 -8.84
N SER A 75 -0.25 10.84 -9.22
CA SER A 75 -0.82 11.87 -8.33
C SER A 75 -1.96 12.51 -9.09
N ALA A 76 -3.20 12.08 -8.83
CA ALA A 76 -4.36 12.39 -9.65
C ALA A 76 -5.65 12.45 -8.83
N HIS A 77 -6.76 12.70 -9.50
CA HIS A 77 -8.10 12.73 -8.92
C HIS A 77 -9.09 12.02 -9.86
N ASP A 78 -9.86 11.09 -9.32
CA ASP A 78 -10.97 10.44 -10.03
C ASP A 78 -12.23 10.33 -9.14
N LYS A 79 -13.36 9.94 -9.73
CA LYS A 79 -14.64 9.86 -9.02
C LYS A 79 -14.66 8.79 -7.91
N ARG A 80 -13.92 7.70 -8.09
CA ARG A 80 -13.90 6.58 -7.13
C ARG A 80 -12.90 6.80 -6.02
N SER A 81 -11.65 7.02 -6.39
CA SER A 81 -10.53 7.12 -5.43
C SER A 81 -10.41 8.50 -4.80
N GLY A 82 -11.13 9.50 -5.35
CA GLY A 82 -10.91 10.89 -5.01
C GLY A 82 -9.50 11.32 -5.40
N ARG A 83 -8.88 12.15 -4.61
CA ARG A 83 -7.46 12.48 -4.75
C ARG A 83 -6.62 11.30 -4.25
N TYR A 84 -5.71 10.84 -5.08
CA TYR A 84 -4.86 9.70 -4.73
C TYR A 84 -3.43 9.84 -5.22
N ILE A 85 -2.53 9.15 -4.52
CA ILE A 85 -1.10 9.05 -4.84
C ILE A 85 -0.76 7.57 -4.94
N THR A 86 0.03 7.18 -5.95
CA THR A 86 0.60 5.85 -6.06
C THR A 86 2.11 5.93 -6.07
N ILE A 87 2.75 5.19 -5.18
CA ILE A 87 4.21 5.07 -5.08
C ILE A 87 4.60 3.68 -5.52
N GLN A 88 5.60 3.61 -6.39
CA GLN A 88 6.17 2.37 -6.89
C GLN A 88 7.55 2.14 -6.30
N THR A 89 7.75 0.95 -5.78
CA THR A 89 9.00 0.46 -5.22
C THR A 89 9.25 -0.92 -5.78
N ASP A 90 10.18 -1.03 -6.72
CA ASP A 90 10.47 -2.28 -7.42
C ASP A 90 9.17 -2.95 -7.94
N THR A 91 8.83 -4.14 -7.48
CA THR A 91 7.61 -4.88 -7.87
C THR A 91 6.34 -4.46 -7.13
N TYR A 92 6.48 -3.64 -6.07
CA TYR A 92 5.34 -3.19 -5.26
C TYR A 92 4.83 -1.82 -5.70
N THR A 93 3.51 -1.65 -5.65
CA THR A 93 2.87 -0.33 -5.66
C THR A 93 1.95 -0.17 -4.47
N VAL A 94 1.99 1.01 -3.87
CA VAL A 94 1.08 1.39 -2.77
C VAL A 94 0.31 2.62 -3.21
N SER A 95 -1.02 2.55 -3.15
CA SER A 95 -1.92 3.66 -3.48
C SER A 95 -2.62 4.15 -2.22
N TYR A 96 -2.64 5.46 -2.04
CA TYR A 96 -3.21 6.20 -0.92
C TYR A 96 -4.36 7.04 -1.46
N CYS A 97 -5.61 6.70 -1.13
CA CYS A 97 -6.81 7.28 -1.71
C CYS A 97 -7.60 8.14 -0.72
N HIS A 98 -8.58 8.87 -1.25
CA HIS A 98 -9.49 9.80 -0.54
C HIS A 98 -8.77 10.97 0.14
N LEU A 99 -7.60 11.35 -0.36
CA LEU A 99 -6.80 12.44 0.19
C LEU A 99 -7.50 13.80 0.01
N SER A 100 -7.32 14.70 0.96
CA SER A 100 -7.69 16.10 0.84
C SER A 100 -6.65 16.89 0.04
N SER A 101 -5.37 16.57 0.20
CA SER A 101 -4.28 17.21 -0.55
C SER A 101 -3.13 16.26 -0.83
N SER A 102 -2.42 16.50 -1.94
CA SER A 102 -1.13 15.89 -2.28
C SER A 102 -0.01 16.85 -1.93
N LYS A 103 1.09 16.34 -1.38
CA LYS A 103 2.32 17.08 -1.10
C LYS A 103 3.47 16.72 -2.03
N VAL A 104 3.23 15.78 -2.94
CA VAL A 104 4.22 15.24 -3.88
C VAL A 104 3.71 15.29 -5.31
N THR A 105 4.62 15.26 -6.26
CA THR A 105 4.35 15.29 -7.70
C THR A 105 4.83 14.02 -8.39
N ILE A 106 4.23 13.70 -9.55
CA ILE A 106 4.65 12.55 -10.36
C ILE A 106 6.13 12.69 -10.71
N GLY A 107 6.87 11.59 -10.59
CA GLY A 107 8.30 11.51 -10.86
C GLY A 107 9.19 11.79 -9.64
N GLN A 108 8.65 12.35 -8.57
CA GLN A 108 9.38 12.57 -7.32
C GLN A 108 9.72 11.24 -6.65
N TYR A 109 10.93 11.16 -6.07
CA TYR A 109 11.31 10.07 -5.17
C TYR A 109 11.03 10.47 -3.73
N VAL A 110 10.46 9.57 -2.96
CA VAL A 110 10.13 9.74 -1.54
C VAL A 110 10.80 8.66 -0.71
N LYS A 111 11.09 8.98 0.55
CA LYS A 111 11.56 8.01 1.55
C LYS A 111 10.38 7.41 2.30
N ALA A 112 10.58 6.22 2.88
CA ALA A 112 9.63 5.69 3.86
C ALA A 112 9.49 6.67 5.03
N GLY A 113 8.25 6.93 5.47
CA GLY A 113 7.95 7.91 6.52
C GLY A 113 7.93 9.37 6.07
N GLU A 114 8.17 9.67 4.79
CA GLU A 114 8.02 11.01 4.24
C GLU A 114 6.54 11.36 4.07
N ILE A 115 6.17 12.61 4.43
CA ILE A 115 4.78 13.09 4.26
C ILE A 115 4.50 13.25 2.77
N ILE A 116 3.49 12.54 2.27
CA ILE A 116 3.08 12.56 0.86
C ILE A 116 1.77 13.29 0.62
N GLY A 117 0.95 13.48 1.66
CA GLY A 117 -0.33 14.15 1.55
C GLY A 117 -1.04 14.26 2.89
N VAL A 118 -2.31 14.62 2.82
CA VAL A 118 -3.21 14.69 3.97
C VAL A 118 -4.45 13.85 3.66
N SER A 119 -4.86 13.01 4.60
CA SER A 119 -6.08 12.21 4.50
C SER A 119 -7.32 13.12 4.38
N GLY A 120 -8.41 12.58 3.87
CA GLY A 120 -9.62 13.38 3.65
C GLY A 120 -10.85 12.52 3.42
N ASN A 121 -11.75 13.04 2.60
CA ASN A 121 -13.05 12.41 2.29
C ASN A 121 -13.44 12.65 0.83
N THR A 122 -12.47 12.70 -0.08
CA THR A 122 -12.70 12.93 -1.51
C THR A 122 -13.07 11.64 -2.25
N GLY A 123 -13.78 11.77 -3.39
CA GLY A 123 -14.23 10.64 -4.19
C GLY A 123 -15.42 9.89 -3.58
N MET A 124 -15.51 8.58 -3.85
CA MET A 124 -16.58 7.71 -3.35
C MET A 124 -16.28 7.28 -1.91
N SER A 125 -16.57 8.16 -0.97
CA SER A 125 -16.32 7.97 0.46
C SER A 125 -17.49 8.49 1.28
N THR A 126 -17.88 7.75 2.31
CA THR A 126 -18.98 8.10 3.21
C THR A 126 -18.55 8.89 4.46
N GLY A 127 -17.25 9.01 4.68
CA GLY A 127 -16.66 9.73 5.80
C GLY A 127 -15.14 9.73 5.74
N PRO A 128 -14.46 10.61 6.50
CA PRO A 128 -13.01 10.72 6.46
C PRO A 128 -12.33 9.40 6.82
N HIS A 129 -11.44 8.93 5.94
CA HIS A 129 -10.59 7.75 6.13
C HIS A 129 -9.44 7.75 5.11
N LEU A 130 -8.48 6.86 5.29
CA LEU A 130 -7.46 6.53 4.30
C LEU A 130 -7.75 5.14 3.73
N HIS A 131 -8.03 5.08 2.43
CA HIS A 131 -8.07 3.81 1.70
C HIS A 131 -6.70 3.48 1.14
N LEU A 132 -6.16 2.33 1.54
CA LEU A 132 -4.85 1.85 1.16
C LEU A 132 -4.97 0.62 0.27
N THR A 133 -4.39 0.66 -0.92
CA THR A 133 -4.32 -0.49 -1.84
C THR A 133 -2.87 -0.85 -2.11
N THR A 134 -2.55 -2.13 -2.09
CA THR A 134 -1.22 -2.64 -2.42
C THR A 134 -1.27 -3.63 -3.57
N LYS A 135 -0.27 -3.58 -4.44
CA LYS A 135 -0.06 -4.56 -5.51
C LYS A 135 1.38 -5.06 -5.48
N LYS A 136 1.55 -6.31 -5.83
CA LYS A 136 2.85 -6.92 -6.14
C LYS A 136 2.79 -7.48 -7.55
N ASP A 137 3.74 -7.13 -8.41
CA ASP A 137 3.78 -7.53 -9.82
C ASP A 137 2.44 -7.24 -10.54
N GLY A 138 1.84 -6.07 -10.25
CA GLY A 138 0.56 -5.64 -10.81
C GLY A 138 -0.69 -6.32 -10.23
N LYS A 139 -0.54 -7.34 -9.38
CA LYS A 139 -1.66 -8.05 -8.75
C LYS A 139 -1.98 -7.46 -7.37
N VAL A 140 -3.26 -7.24 -7.11
CA VAL A 140 -3.72 -6.74 -5.80
C VAL A 140 -3.43 -7.78 -4.73
N ILE A 141 -2.83 -7.34 -3.64
CA ILE A 141 -2.57 -8.13 -2.44
C ILE A 141 -3.17 -7.46 -1.21
N ASN A 142 -3.36 -8.22 -0.14
CA ASN A 142 -3.88 -7.69 1.12
C ASN A 142 -2.87 -6.70 1.75
N PRO A 143 -3.23 -5.42 1.94
CA PRO A 143 -2.32 -4.43 2.54
C PRO A 143 -1.87 -4.75 3.98
N ILE A 144 -2.62 -5.58 4.70
CA ILE A 144 -2.26 -6.04 6.05
C ILE A 144 -0.89 -6.72 6.06
N ILE A 145 -0.50 -7.37 4.97
CA ILE A 145 0.83 -7.99 4.84
C ILE A 145 1.93 -6.95 5.05
N LEU A 146 1.85 -5.81 4.36
CA LEU A 146 2.83 -4.73 4.51
C LEU A 146 2.74 -4.06 5.88
N LEU A 147 1.53 -3.84 6.40
CA LEU A 147 1.35 -3.27 7.75
C LEU A 147 1.97 -4.16 8.83
N ASN A 148 1.85 -5.48 8.71
CA ASN A 148 2.47 -6.43 9.64
C ASN A 148 4.01 -6.44 9.49
N CYS A 149 4.55 -6.31 8.28
CA CYS A 149 5.99 -6.13 8.09
C CYS A 149 6.50 -4.88 8.82
N VAL A 150 5.80 -3.74 8.71
CA VAL A 150 6.17 -2.51 9.44
C VAL A 150 6.15 -2.75 10.95
N ARG A 151 5.11 -3.41 11.49
CA ARG A 151 5.04 -3.74 12.93
C ARG A 151 6.25 -4.52 13.39
N THR A 152 6.63 -5.55 12.64
CA THR A 152 7.81 -6.37 12.94
C THR A 152 9.09 -5.54 12.95
N ILE A 153 9.29 -4.71 11.93
CA ILE A 153 10.49 -3.85 11.81
C ILE A 153 10.59 -2.85 12.96
N VAL A 154 9.47 -2.23 13.32
CA VAL A 154 9.43 -1.25 14.43
C VAL A 154 9.71 -1.95 15.77
N SER A 155 9.27 -3.20 15.94
CA SER A 155 9.53 -3.98 17.16
C SER A 155 10.98 -4.43 17.30
N LEU A 156 11.77 -4.43 16.22
CA LEU A 156 13.19 -4.81 16.22
C LEU A 156 14.14 -3.63 16.44
N LYS A 157 13.64 -2.39 16.48
CA LYS A 157 14.40 -1.16 16.72
C LYS A 157 14.30 -0.73 18.18
#